data_ce5cecc70ed4ea3fb8a1e59d45c8efac
#
_entry.id   ce5cecc70ed4ea3fb8a1e59d45c8efac
#
_cell.length_a   1.000
_cell.length_b   1.000
_cell.length_c   1.000
_cell.angle_alpha   90.00
_cell.angle_beta   90.00
_cell.angle_gamma   90.00
#
_symmetry.space_group_name_H-M   'P 1'
#
loop_
_entity.id
_entity.type
_entity.pdbx_description
1 polymer ?
#
loop_
_entity_poly.entity_id
_entity_poly.type
_entity_poly.pdbx_seq_one_letter_code
_entity_poly.pdbx_strand_id
1 'polypeptide(L)'
;MLNITNLYADYGGKPALEDINLTLDSGELLVVLGPSGCGKTTLLNLIAGFVPYQHGTIQLEGKKVEGPGAERGVVFQNEELLPWRNVQENVAFGLQLAGVNREQRLETARAMLKKVGLEGAEKRFIWQLSGGQRQRVGIARALAANPQLLLLDEPFGALDAFTREQMQTLLLRLWHETGKQVLLITHDIEEAVFMATELVLLSPGPGRVLERLPLDFARRYVAGEPVRSIKSDPLFIEQREYVLSRVFEQREAFS
;
A
#
# COMPACT_ATOMS: atom_id res chain seq x y z
N MET A 1 9.76 12.49 0.73
CA MET A 1 9.20 12.37 2.09
C MET A 1 7.74 12.78 2.09
N LEU A 2 6.84 11.92 2.58
CA LEU A 2 5.45 12.28 2.89
C LEU A 2 5.41 12.88 4.30
N ASN A 3 4.72 13.99 4.46
CA ASN A 3 4.50 14.63 5.76
C ASN A 3 3.02 15.00 5.92
N ILE A 4 2.41 14.54 7.01
CA ILE A 4 1.03 14.81 7.38
C ILE A 4 1.04 15.45 8.76
N THR A 5 0.40 16.61 8.89
CA THR A 5 0.40 17.39 10.13
C THR A 5 -1.01 17.82 10.48
N ASN A 6 -1.45 17.50 11.71
CA ASN A 6 -2.74 17.88 12.30
C ASN A 6 -3.92 17.62 11.34
N LEU A 7 -3.93 16.44 10.70
CA LEU A 7 -4.96 16.11 9.72
C LEU A 7 -6.25 15.69 10.41
N TYR A 8 -7.34 16.33 10.02
CA TYR A 8 -8.72 15.98 10.42
C TYR A 8 -9.57 15.75 9.18
N ALA A 9 -10.42 14.75 9.25
CA ALA A 9 -11.38 14.47 8.20
C ALA A 9 -12.71 13.96 8.77
N ASP A 10 -13.82 14.42 8.21
CA ASP A 10 -15.16 13.95 8.52
C ASP A 10 -15.99 13.67 7.27
N TYR A 11 -17.07 12.93 7.44
CA TYR A 11 -18.10 12.73 6.45
C TYR A 11 -19.44 13.23 7.00
N GLY A 12 -19.80 14.48 6.60
CA GLY A 12 -21.07 15.08 6.99
C GLY A 12 -21.19 15.31 8.50
N GLY A 13 -20.09 15.71 9.16
CA GLY A 13 -20.02 15.98 10.59
C GLY A 13 -19.76 14.74 11.45
N LYS A 14 -19.55 13.55 10.84
CA LYS A 14 -19.10 12.35 11.55
C LYS A 14 -17.57 12.22 11.40
N PRO A 15 -16.81 12.40 12.48
CA PRO A 15 -15.35 12.30 12.42
C PRO A 15 -14.91 10.92 11.96
N ALA A 16 -14.00 10.88 10.97
CA ALA A 16 -13.36 9.68 10.47
C ALA A 16 -11.90 9.60 10.92
N LEU A 17 -11.20 10.74 10.92
CA LEU A 17 -9.81 10.88 11.37
C LEU A 17 -9.67 12.12 12.23
N GLU A 18 -8.87 12.03 13.29
CA GLU A 18 -8.59 13.14 14.20
C GLU A 18 -7.11 13.20 14.53
N ASP A 19 -6.52 14.39 14.37
CA ASP A 19 -5.15 14.73 14.71
C ASP A 19 -4.11 13.72 14.20
N ILE A 20 -4.23 13.37 12.92
CA ILE A 20 -3.26 12.47 12.29
C ILE A 20 -1.96 13.24 12.01
N ASN A 21 -0.89 12.76 12.62
CA ASN A 21 0.47 13.25 12.42
C ASN A 21 1.34 12.06 11.98
N LEU A 22 1.80 12.05 10.72
CA LEU A 22 2.58 10.97 10.12
C LEU A 22 3.68 11.52 9.22
N THR A 23 4.83 10.85 9.28
CA THR A 23 5.92 11.05 8.34
C THR A 23 6.29 9.71 7.73
N LEU A 24 6.63 9.71 6.44
CA LEU A 24 7.16 8.56 5.74
C LEU A 24 8.37 9.01 4.93
N ASP A 25 9.54 8.51 5.31
CA ASP A 25 10.79 8.84 4.65
C ASP A 25 10.99 8.08 3.34
N SER A 26 11.89 8.57 2.50
CA SER A 26 12.24 7.90 1.25
C SER A 26 12.82 6.52 1.52
N GLY A 27 12.36 5.52 0.77
CA GLY A 27 12.80 4.13 0.92
C GLY A 27 12.21 3.40 2.13
N GLU A 28 11.26 4.01 2.85
CA GLU A 28 10.53 3.35 3.94
C GLU A 28 9.21 2.72 3.45
N LEU A 29 8.79 1.67 4.17
CA LEU A 29 7.50 1.02 4.02
C LEU A 29 6.72 1.17 5.31
N LEU A 30 5.78 2.14 5.31
CA LEU A 30 4.87 2.38 6.43
C LEU A 30 3.64 1.49 6.28
N VAL A 31 3.33 0.73 7.31
CA VAL A 31 2.08 -0.03 7.37
C VAL A 31 1.14 0.59 8.40
N VAL A 32 -0.08 0.87 7.99
CA VAL A 32 -1.15 1.37 8.87
C VAL A 32 -2.11 0.23 9.17
N LEU A 33 -2.14 -0.18 10.43
CA LEU A 33 -2.99 -1.23 10.96
C LEU A 33 -4.08 -0.64 11.85
N GLY A 34 -5.28 -1.19 11.77
CA GLY A 34 -6.39 -0.81 12.63
C GLY A 34 -7.67 -1.56 12.29
N PRO A 35 -8.69 -1.53 13.16
CA PRO A 35 -9.95 -2.22 12.95
C PRO A 35 -10.70 -1.69 11.72
N SER A 36 -11.68 -2.45 11.25
CA SER A 36 -12.56 -1.98 10.16
C SER A 36 -13.31 -0.73 10.59
N GLY A 37 -13.42 0.25 9.68
CA GLY A 37 -14.11 1.52 9.94
C GLY A 37 -13.31 2.57 10.71
N CYS A 38 -12.03 2.32 11.06
CA CYS A 38 -11.20 3.30 11.78
C CYS A 38 -10.62 4.43 10.91
N GLY A 39 -10.95 4.49 9.62
CA GLY A 39 -10.50 5.57 8.74
C GLY A 39 -9.27 5.28 7.87
N LYS A 40 -8.75 4.03 7.80
CA LYS A 40 -7.57 3.68 6.98
C LYS A 40 -7.74 4.06 5.49
N THR A 41 -8.81 3.58 4.86
CA THR A 41 -9.13 3.92 3.46
C THR A 41 -9.39 5.42 3.29
N THR A 42 -9.97 6.09 4.30
CA THR A 42 -10.10 7.56 4.30
C THR A 42 -8.74 8.22 4.26
N LEU A 43 -7.81 7.81 5.14
CA LEU A 43 -6.44 8.32 5.17
C LEU A 43 -5.75 8.15 3.80
N LEU A 44 -5.85 6.96 3.22
CA LEU A 44 -5.28 6.69 1.90
C LEU A 44 -5.88 7.61 0.81
N ASN A 45 -7.20 7.77 0.79
CA ASN A 45 -7.90 8.60 -0.19
C ASN A 45 -7.53 10.09 -0.06
N LEU A 46 -7.30 10.58 1.17
CA LEU A 46 -6.81 11.94 1.42
C LEU A 46 -5.39 12.12 0.90
N ILE A 47 -4.49 11.15 1.16
CA ILE A 47 -3.11 11.18 0.66
C ILE A 47 -3.08 11.07 -0.87
N ALA A 48 -3.96 10.25 -1.46
CA ALA A 48 -4.10 10.13 -2.91
C ALA A 48 -4.64 11.43 -3.56
N GLY A 49 -5.28 12.30 -2.76
CA GLY A 49 -5.93 13.52 -3.22
C GLY A 49 -7.30 13.28 -3.85
N PHE A 50 -7.94 12.13 -3.60
CA PHE A 50 -9.28 11.81 -4.15
C PHE A 50 -10.40 12.53 -3.40
N VAL A 51 -10.18 12.85 -2.15
CA VAL A 51 -11.13 13.61 -1.32
C VAL A 51 -10.41 14.78 -0.64
N PRO A 52 -11.07 15.92 -0.45
CA PRO A 52 -10.50 17.04 0.29
C PRO A 52 -10.50 16.76 1.79
N TYR A 53 -9.61 17.39 2.54
CA TYR A 53 -9.58 17.38 4.01
C TYR A 53 -9.98 18.77 4.56
N GLN A 54 -10.51 18.80 5.78
CA GLN A 54 -11.02 20.02 6.41
C GLN A 54 -9.91 20.82 7.09
N HIS A 55 -9.00 20.11 7.81
CA HIS A 55 -7.92 20.74 8.57
C HIS A 55 -6.63 19.95 8.43
N GLY A 56 -5.51 20.64 8.67
CA GLY A 56 -4.18 20.08 8.59
C GLY A 56 -3.52 20.26 7.24
N THR A 57 -2.44 19.51 7.02
CA THR A 57 -1.70 19.54 5.76
C THR A 57 -1.21 18.16 5.38
N ILE A 58 -1.21 17.86 4.08
CA ILE A 58 -0.56 16.71 3.49
C ILE A 58 0.44 17.23 2.46
N GLN A 59 1.70 16.86 2.60
CA GLN A 59 2.78 17.23 1.69
C GLN A 59 3.55 16.01 1.22
N LEU A 60 3.84 15.95 -0.07
CA LEU A 60 4.75 14.97 -0.67
C LEU A 60 5.92 15.73 -1.31
N GLU A 61 7.16 15.40 -0.88
CA GLU A 61 8.39 16.10 -1.30
C GLU A 61 8.28 17.63 -1.15
N GLY A 62 7.70 18.08 -0.02
CA GLY A 62 7.49 19.49 0.29
C GLY A 62 6.37 20.18 -0.50
N LYS A 63 5.69 19.48 -1.41
CA LYS A 63 4.56 20.01 -2.17
C LYS A 63 3.24 19.58 -1.56
N LYS A 64 2.33 20.56 -1.38
CA LYS A 64 1.00 20.29 -0.86
C LYS A 64 0.20 19.39 -1.81
N VAL A 65 -0.49 18.40 -1.25
CA VAL A 65 -1.43 17.56 -1.98
C VAL A 65 -2.77 18.30 -2.09
N GLU A 66 -3.14 18.70 -3.30
CA GLU A 66 -4.39 19.44 -3.59
C GLU A 66 -5.38 18.64 -4.45
N GLY A 67 -4.96 17.52 -5.00
CA GLY A 67 -5.77 16.64 -5.84
C GLY A 67 -4.99 15.42 -6.31
N PRO A 68 -5.58 14.55 -7.14
CA PRO A 68 -4.89 13.37 -7.70
C PRO A 68 -3.65 13.76 -8.50
N GLY A 69 -2.59 12.96 -8.44
CA GLY A 69 -1.34 13.23 -9.14
C GLY A 69 -0.57 11.96 -9.48
N ALA A 70 0.19 12.01 -10.58
CA ALA A 70 0.98 10.87 -11.07
C ALA A 70 2.12 10.47 -10.13
N GLU A 71 2.53 11.35 -9.22
CA GLU A 71 3.55 11.10 -8.20
C GLU A 71 3.05 10.14 -7.09
N ARG A 72 1.76 9.82 -7.06
CA ARG A 72 1.12 8.88 -6.15
C ARG A 72 0.45 7.75 -6.91
N GLY A 73 1.08 6.58 -6.90
CA GLY A 73 0.48 5.35 -7.46
C GLY A 73 -0.46 4.72 -6.44
N VAL A 74 -1.65 4.30 -6.87
CA VAL A 74 -2.63 3.65 -6.00
C VAL A 74 -2.94 2.24 -6.49
N VAL A 75 -2.92 1.27 -5.56
CA VAL A 75 -3.42 -0.09 -5.75
C VAL A 75 -4.59 -0.28 -4.79
N PHE A 76 -5.77 -0.46 -5.35
CA PHE A 76 -7.00 -0.67 -4.59
C PHE A 76 -7.18 -2.13 -4.18
N GLN A 77 -8.02 -2.39 -3.18
CA GLN A 77 -8.39 -3.72 -2.72
C GLN A 77 -8.98 -4.57 -3.85
N ASN A 78 -9.87 -4.00 -4.65
CA ASN A 78 -10.26 -4.53 -5.95
C ASN A 78 -9.37 -3.87 -6.99
N GLU A 79 -8.71 -4.65 -7.82
CA GLU A 79 -7.60 -4.18 -8.68
C GLU A 79 -7.98 -3.04 -9.64
N GLU A 80 -9.27 -2.75 -9.80
CA GLU A 80 -9.84 -1.67 -10.66
C GLU A 80 -9.24 -1.69 -12.08
N LEU A 81 -9.04 -2.91 -12.62
CA LEU A 81 -8.50 -3.11 -13.96
C LEU A 81 -9.59 -2.88 -15.00
N LEU A 82 -9.18 -2.33 -16.15
CA LEU A 82 -10.07 -2.03 -17.27
C LEU A 82 -10.38 -3.33 -18.03
N PRO A 83 -11.62 -3.87 -17.94
CA PRO A 83 -11.91 -5.20 -18.48
C PRO A 83 -11.92 -5.25 -20.02
N TRP A 84 -12.10 -4.11 -20.68
CA TRP A 84 -12.06 -3.98 -22.14
C TRP A 84 -10.65 -3.81 -22.72
N ARG A 85 -9.62 -3.80 -21.86
CA ARG A 85 -8.21 -3.71 -22.25
C ARG A 85 -7.47 -5.00 -21.90
N ASN A 86 -6.45 -5.33 -22.69
CA ASN A 86 -5.53 -6.40 -22.35
C ASN A 86 -4.59 -6.01 -21.20
N VAL A 87 -3.79 -6.95 -20.72
CA VAL A 87 -2.86 -6.79 -19.60
C VAL A 87 -1.87 -5.65 -19.85
N GLN A 88 -1.21 -5.63 -21.02
CA GLN A 88 -0.23 -4.62 -21.35
C GLN A 88 -0.86 -3.21 -21.45
N GLU A 89 -2.04 -3.11 -22.01
CA GLU A 89 -2.77 -1.84 -22.13
C GLU A 89 -3.24 -1.32 -20.77
N ASN A 90 -3.60 -2.21 -19.83
CA ASN A 90 -3.88 -1.83 -18.47
C ASN A 90 -2.66 -1.21 -17.79
N VAL A 91 -1.50 -1.86 -17.89
CA VAL A 91 -0.25 -1.34 -17.31
C VAL A 91 0.18 -0.01 -17.96
N ALA A 92 0.00 0.11 -19.29
CA ALA A 92 0.36 1.31 -20.04
C ALA A 92 -0.62 2.48 -19.87
N PHE A 93 -1.76 2.29 -19.18
CA PHE A 93 -2.86 3.26 -19.20
C PHE A 93 -2.47 4.62 -18.58
N GLY A 94 -1.81 4.64 -17.43
CA GLY A 94 -1.34 5.89 -16.81
C GLY A 94 -0.38 6.67 -17.70
N LEU A 95 0.54 5.96 -18.37
CA LEU A 95 1.47 6.57 -19.34
C LEU A 95 0.74 7.11 -20.58
N GLN A 96 -0.33 6.47 -21.01
CA GLN A 96 -1.18 6.96 -22.09
C GLN A 96 -1.83 8.30 -21.73
N LEU A 97 -2.36 8.42 -20.50
CA LEU A 97 -2.95 9.67 -20.01
C LEU A 97 -1.90 10.78 -19.86
N ALA A 98 -0.66 10.44 -19.55
CA ALA A 98 0.47 11.35 -19.50
C ALA A 98 1.02 11.75 -20.89
N GLY A 99 0.39 11.31 -21.98
CA GLY A 99 0.81 11.66 -23.35
C GLY A 99 2.05 10.93 -23.86
N VAL A 100 2.54 9.88 -23.16
CA VAL A 100 3.68 9.09 -23.60
C VAL A 100 3.34 8.36 -24.91
N ASN A 101 4.23 8.39 -25.90
CA ASN A 101 4.00 7.76 -27.18
C ASN A 101 3.77 6.24 -27.05
N ARG A 102 3.11 5.63 -28.06
CA ARG A 102 2.66 4.25 -27.97
C ARG A 102 3.79 3.25 -27.80
N GLU A 103 4.88 3.42 -28.46
CA GLU A 103 6.03 2.50 -28.41
C GLU A 103 6.65 2.48 -27.02
N GLN A 104 7.00 3.64 -26.49
CA GLN A 104 7.60 3.80 -25.16
C GLN A 104 6.70 3.27 -24.04
N ARG A 105 5.40 3.62 -24.06
CA ARG A 105 4.48 3.14 -22.99
C ARG A 105 4.28 1.63 -23.01
N LEU A 106 4.26 0.99 -24.21
CA LEU A 106 4.14 -0.46 -24.32
C LEU A 106 5.43 -1.17 -23.92
N GLU A 107 6.59 -0.58 -24.21
CA GLU A 107 7.88 -1.09 -23.74
C GLU A 107 7.99 -1.01 -22.22
N THR A 108 7.66 0.14 -21.63
CA THR A 108 7.61 0.29 -20.16
C THR A 108 6.64 -0.71 -19.53
N ALA A 109 5.46 -0.91 -20.12
CA ALA A 109 4.50 -1.88 -19.63
C ALA A 109 5.06 -3.32 -19.65
N ARG A 110 5.76 -3.72 -20.72
CA ARG A 110 6.43 -5.04 -20.80
C ARG A 110 7.51 -5.19 -19.73
N ALA A 111 8.32 -4.17 -19.52
CA ALA A 111 9.34 -4.19 -18.48
C ALA A 111 8.72 -4.36 -17.08
N MET A 112 7.61 -3.67 -16.79
CA MET A 112 6.89 -3.81 -15.51
C MET A 112 6.24 -5.20 -15.38
N LEU A 113 5.63 -5.73 -16.43
CA LEU A 113 5.06 -7.08 -16.42
C LEU A 113 6.12 -8.15 -16.14
N LYS A 114 7.30 -8.01 -16.70
CA LYS A 114 8.43 -8.89 -16.39
C LYS A 114 8.83 -8.81 -14.92
N LYS A 115 8.91 -7.61 -14.34
CA LYS A 115 9.23 -7.41 -12.91
C LYS A 115 8.23 -8.09 -11.97
N VAL A 116 6.96 -8.12 -12.33
CA VAL A 116 5.91 -8.78 -11.53
C VAL A 116 5.71 -10.26 -11.91
N GLY A 117 6.55 -10.83 -12.78
CA GLY A 117 6.50 -12.24 -13.18
C GLY A 117 5.32 -12.59 -14.09
N LEU A 118 4.91 -11.65 -14.94
CA LEU A 118 3.83 -11.82 -15.93
C LEU A 118 4.34 -11.69 -17.39
N GLU A 119 5.61 -11.97 -17.63
CA GLU A 119 6.18 -12.05 -18.98
C GLU A 119 5.40 -13.07 -19.83
N GLY A 120 5.02 -12.70 -21.05
CA GLY A 120 4.19 -13.52 -21.94
C GLY A 120 2.69 -13.39 -21.74
N ALA A 121 2.22 -12.61 -20.75
CA ALA A 121 0.78 -12.39 -20.51
C ALA A 121 0.25 -11.11 -21.18
N GLU A 122 1.05 -10.37 -21.93
CA GLU A 122 0.77 -9.02 -22.45
C GLU A 122 -0.56 -8.91 -23.19
N LYS A 123 -0.87 -9.93 -24.00
CA LYS A 123 -2.06 -9.95 -24.87
C LYS A 123 -3.29 -10.57 -24.22
N ARG A 124 -3.16 -11.15 -23.02
CA ARG A 124 -4.30 -11.71 -22.28
C ARG A 124 -5.24 -10.62 -21.85
N PHE A 125 -6.53 -10.96 -21.77
CA PHE A 125 -7.53 -10.10 -21.15
C PHE A 125 -7.64 -10.38 -19.64
N ILE A 126 -8.20 -9.44 -18.90
CA ILE A 126 -8.25 -9.49 -17.44
C ILE A 126 -9.04 -10.70 -16.92
N TRP A 127 -10.11 -11.10 -17.59
CA TRP A 127 -10.91 -12.28 -17.22
C TRP A 127 -10.20 -13.64 -17.42
N GLN A 128 -9.05 -13.64 -18.11
CA GLN A 128 -8.22 -14.85 -18.32
C GLN A 128 -7.17 -15.02 -17.21
N LEU A 129 -7.15 -14.12 -16.21
CA LEU A 129 -6.17 -14.10 -15.15
C LEU A 129 -6.76 -14.62 -13.84
N SER A 130 -5.91 -15.27 -13.01
CA SER A 130 -6.22 -15.55 -11.61
C SER A 130 -6.25 -14.25 -10.79
N GLY A 131 -6.83 -14.28 -9.58
CA GLY A 131 -6.83 -13.14 -8.65
C GLY A 131 -5.42 -12.60 -8.38
N GLY A 132 -4.46 -13.48 -8.06
CA GLY A 132 -3.07 -13.06 -7.84
C GLY A 132 -2.41 -12.49 -9.10
N GLN A 133 -2.75 -12.98 -10.30
CA GLN A 133 -2.25 -12.39 -11.54
C GLN A 133 -2.84 -10.99 -11.78
N ARG A 134 -4.14 -10.80 -11.52
CA ARG A 134 -4.77 -9.47 -11.60
C ARG A 134 -4.12 -8.49 -10.64
N GLN A 135 -3.87 -8.92 -9.39
CA GLN A 135 -3.16 -8.11 -8.40
C GLN A 135 -1.77 -7.67 -8.89
N ARG A 136 -1.00 -8.58 -9.50
CA ARG A 136 0.30 -8.26 -10.11
C ARG A 136 0.16 -7.21 -11.22
N VAL A 137 -0.88 -7.30 -12.05
CA VAL A 137 -1.17 -6.28 -13.08
C VAL A 137 -1.47 -4.91 -12.43
N GLY A 138 -2.25 -4.87 -11.35
CA GLY A 138 -2.55 -3.66 -10.59
C GLY A 138 -1.28 -2.98 -10.06
N ILE A 139 -0.38 -3.76 -9.45
CA ILE A 139 0.92 -3.27 -8.96
C ILE A 139 1.78 -2.77 -10.14
N ALA A 140 1.88 -3.54 -11.24
CA ALA A 140 2.62 -3.14 -12.42
C ALA A 140 2.10 -1.83 -13.03
N ARG A 141 0.76 -1.64 -13.08
CA ARG A 141 0.12 -0.41 -13.54
C ARG A 141 0.47 0.79 -12.67
N ALA A 142 0.40 0.63 -11.36
CA ALA A 142 0.76 1.69 -10.43
C ALA A 142 2.24 2.09 -10.54
N LEU A 143 3.15 1.11 -10.68
CA LEU A 143 4.59 1.35 -10.81
C LEU A 143 4.99 1.89 -12.18
N ALA A 144 4.26 1.60 -13.26
CA ALA A 144 4.60 2.03 -14.61
C ALA A 144 4.65 3.55 -14.76
N ALA A 145 3.82 4.28 -14.01
CA ALA A 145 3.85 5.75 -13.95
C ALA A 145 5.07 6.31 -13.19
N ASN A 146 5.92 5.46 -12.63
CA ASN A 146 7.08 5.82 -11.82
C ASN A 146 6.75 6.78 -10.66
N PRO A 147 5.76 6.48 -9.81
CA PRO A 147 5.35 7.35 -8.72
C PRO A 147 6.47 7.50 -7.67
N GLN A 148 6.42 8.55 -6.88
CA GLN A 148 7.27 8.75 -5.71
C GLN A 148 6.76 7.96 -4.50
N LEU A 149 5.44 7.90 -4.34
CA LEU A 149 4.74 7.21 -3.27
C LEU A 149 3.78 6.16 -3.85
N LEU A 150 3.84 4.94 -3.34
CA LEU A 150 2.90 3.86 -3.64
C LEU A 150 1.94 3.68 -2.47
N LEU A 151 0.66 3.79 -2.73
CA LEU A 151 -0.45 3.63 -1.78
C LEU A 151 -1.15 2.30 -2.06
N LEU A 152 -1.31 1.46 -1.04
CA LEU A 152 -1.88 0.12 -1.16
C LEU A 152 -3.02 -0.05 -0.15
N ASP A 153 -4.23 -0.27 -0.66
CA ASP A 153 -5.43 -0.47 0.16
C ASP A 153 -5.77 -1.96 0.26
N GLU A 154 -5.43 -2.59 1.38
CA GLU A 154 -5.66 -4.01 1.67
C GLU A 154 -5.34 -4.95 0.49
N PRO A 155 -4.14 -4.85 -0.12
CA PRO A 155 -3.85 -5.44 -1.42
C PRO A 155 -3.87 -6.97 -1.44
N PHE A 156 -3.85 -7.64 -0.29
CA PHE A 156 -3.74 -9.09 -0.21
C PHE A 156 -4.96 -9.77 0.45
N GLY A 157 -5.98 -9.00 0.84
CA GLY A 157 -7.11 -9.49 1.60
C GLY A 157 -7.94 -10.59 0.92
N ALA A 158 -8.03 -10.56 -0.40
CA ALA A 158 -8.80 -11.53 -1.20
C ALA A 158 -8.00 -12.76 -1.67
N LEU A 159 -6.72 -12.88 -1.27
CA LEU A 159 -5.82 -13.93 -1.73
C LEU A 159 -5.77 -15.11 -0.75
N ASP A 160 -5.62 -16.33 -1.27
CA ASP A 160 -5.27 -17.49 -0.46
C ASP A 160 -3.88 -17.33 0.19
N ALA A 161 -3.59 -18.10 1.24
CA ALA A 161 -2.37 -17.92 2.04
C ALA A 161 -1.07 -18.04 1.22
N PHE A 162 -1.01 -18.99 0.26
CA PHE A 162 0.18 -19.18 -0.55
C PHE A 162 0.40 -18.03 -1.53
N THR A 163 -0.65 -17.64 -2.25
CA THR A 163 -0.61 -16.49 -3.18
C THR A 163 -0.31 -15.20 -2.43
N ARG A 164 -0.87 -15.02 -1.22
CA ARG A 164 -0.61 -13.87 -0.35
C ARG A 164 0.87 -13.74 -0.02
N GLU A 165 1.52 -14.82 0.46
CA GLU A 165 2.96 -14.80 0.77
C GLU A 165 3.81 -14.47 -0.47
N GLN A 166 3.46 -15.05 -1.64
CA GLN A 166 4.13 -14.70 -2.89
C GLN A 166 3.98 -13.22 -3.26
N MET A 167 2.82 -12.62 -3.01
CA MET A 167 2.57 -11.21 -3.31
C MET A 167 3.26 -10.28 -2.32
N GLN A 168 3.28 -10.63 -1.03
CA GLN A 168 4.03 -9.88 -0.01
C GLN A 168 5.52 -9.85 -0.34
N THR A 169 6.10 -11.01 -0.65
CA THR A 169 7.52 -11.12 -1.01
C THR A 169 7.85 -10.43 -2.34
N LEU A 170 6.94 -10.44 -3.32
CA LEU A 170 7.09 -9.67 -4.56
C LEU A 170 7.11 -8.17 -4.26
N LEU A 171 6.17 -7.68 -3.44
CA LEU A 171 6.10 -6.26 -3.10
C LEU A 171 7.35 -5.79 -2.34
N LEU A 172 7.86 -6.57 -1.38
CA LEU A 172 9.09 -6.26 -0.65
C LEU A 172 10.32 -6.17 -1.58
N ARG A 173 10.43 -7.08 -2.56
CA ARG A 173 11.50 -6.99 -3.57
C ARG A 173 11.37 -5.75 -4.44
N LEU A 174 10.16 -5.44 -4.93
CA LEU A 174 9.92 -4.24 -5.74
C LEU A 174 10.17 -2.96 -4.95
N TRP A 175 9.77 -2.92 -3.67
CA TRP A 175 10.06 -1.81 -2.76
C TRP A 175 11.58 -1.59 -2.63
N HIS A 176 12.33 -2.65 -2.33
CA HIS A 176 13.78 -2.60 -2.19
C HIS A 176 14.48 -2.17 -3.48
N GLU A 177 14.10 -2.76 -4.63
CA GLU A 177 14.69 -2.44 -5.95
C GLU A 177 14.42 -1.02 -6.41
N THR A 178 13.26 -0.47 -6.06
CA THR A 178 12.83 0.84 -6.55
C THR A 178 13.15 1.98 -5.59
N GLY A 179 13.41 1.68 -4.31
CA GLY A 179 13.64 2.67 -3.25
C GLY A 179 12.48 3.63 -3.01
N LYS A 180 11.26 3.26 -3.44
CA LYS A 180 10.09 4.12 -3.31
C LYS A 180 9.54 4.14 -1.89
N GLN A 181 8.88 5.23 -1.56
CA GLN A 181 8.01 5.28 -0.37
C GLN A 181 6.80 4.41 -0.62
N VAL A 182 6.44 3.58 0.37
CA VAL A 182 5.25 2.73 0.32
C VAL A 182 4.42 2.96 1.57
N LEU A 183 3.14 3.25 1.40
CA LEU A 183 2.15 3.22 2.48
C LEU A 183 1.14 2.12 2.17
N LEU A 184 1.09 1.14 3.06
CA LEU A 184 0.18 0.00 2.97
C LEU A 184 -0.80 0.04 4.13
N ILE A 185 -2.09 -0.10 3.84
CA ILE A 185 -3.10 -0.28 4.88
C ILE A 185 -3.59 -1.72 4.88
N THR A 186 -3.75 -2.28 6.07
CA THR A 186 -4.22 -3.65 6.26
C THR A 186 -4.95 -3.80 7.61
N HIS A 187 -5.67 -4.91 7.77
CA HIS A 187 -6.22 -5.38 9.03
C HIS A 187 -5.56 -6.68 9.50
N ASP A 188 -4.61 -7.23 8.73
CA ASP A 188 -3.89 -8.46 9.04
C ASP A 188 -2.61 -8.13 9.84
N ILE A 189 -2.54 -8.62 11.08
CA ILE A 189 -1.44 -8.31 12.01
C ILE A 189 -0.14 -8.95 11.56
N GLU A 190 -0.15 -10.19 11.09
CA GLU A 190 1.06 -10.89 10.65
C GLU A 190 1.65 -10.20 9.42
N GLU A 191 0.80 -9.81 8.46
CA GLU A 191 1.19 -9.01 7.31
C GLU A 191 1.83 -7.70 7.72
N ALA A 192 1.18 -6.97 8.63
CA ALA A 192 1.65 -5.68 9.10
C ALA A 192 3.03 -5.78 9.76
N VAL A 193 3.23 -6.76 10.65
CA VAL A 193 4.53 -6.97 11.32
C VAL A 193 5.61 -7.42 10.33
N PHE A 194 5.28 -8.31 9.37
CA PHE A 194 6.26 -8.82 8.42
C PHE A 194 6.73 -7.76 7.42
N MET A 195 5.83 -6.89 6.96
CA MET A 195 6.10 -5.99 5.85
C MET A 195 6.59 -4.61 6.27
N ALA A 196 6.25 -4.15 7.49
CA ALA A 196 6.56 -2.79 7.91
C ALA A 196 8.07 -2.58 8.16
N THR A 197 8.58 -1.42 7.75
CA THR A 197 9.76 -0.81 8.36
C THR A 197 9.34 0.07 9.54
N GLU A 198 8.13 0.61 9.48
CA GLU A 198 7.43 1.27 10.56
C GLU A 198 5.96 0.89 10.54
N LEU A 199 5.45 0.39 11.66
CA LEU A 199 4.03 0.05 11.85
C LEU A 199 3.35 1.16 12.64
N VAL A 200 2.20 1.63 12.13
CA VAL A 200 1.32 2.60 12.79
C VAL A 200 0.03 1.91 13.18
N LEU A 201 -0.32 1.98 14.46
CA LEU A 201 -1.60 1.52 14.97
C LEU A 201 -2.59 2.68 15.03
N LEU A 202 -3.78 2.50 14.44
CA LEU A 202 -4.89 3.44 14.54
C LEU A 202 -5.92 2.98 15.56
N SER A 203 -6.50 3.95 16.30
CA SER A 203 -7.64 3.72 17.18
C SER A 203 -8.87 3.26 16.39
N PRO A 204 -9.84 2.59 17.04
CA PRO A 204 -11.22 2.55 16.53
C PRO A 204 -11.74 3.95 16.24
N GLY A 205 -12.72 4.07 15.34
CA GLY A 205 -13.17 5.38 14.84
C GLY A 205 -13.66 6.37 15.92
N PRO A 206 -13.29 7.65 15.83
CA PRO A 206 -12.43 8.23 14.80
C PRO A 206 -10.95 7.80 14.92
N GLY A 207 -10.32 7.56 13.76
CA GLY A 207 -8.93 7.11 13.74
C GLY A 207 -7.96 8.17 14.26
N ARG A 208 -7.15 7.77 15.24
CA ARG A 208 -6.01 8.54 15.78
C ARG A 208 -4.77 7.64 15.77
N VAL A 209 -3.61 8.21 15.64
CA VAL A 209 -2.36 7.44 15.80
C VAL A 209 -2.18 7.11 17.27
N LEU A 210 -2.23 5.83 17.60
CA LEU A 210 -2.03 5.33 18.96
C LEU A 210 -0.58 5.05 19.25
N GLU A 211 0.10 4.44 18.29
CA GLU A 211 1.47 3.97 18.48
C GLU A 211 2.19 3.85 17.13
N ARG A 212 3.51 4.02 17.17
CA ARG A 212 4.43 3.83 16.04
C ARG A 212 5.52 2.86 16.49
N LEU A 213 5.71 1.78 15.74
CA LEU A 213 6.65 0.71 16.05
C LEU A 213 7.64 0.54 14.90
N PRO A 214 8.94 0.81 15.10
CA PRO A 214 9.96 0.47 14.12
C PRO A 214 10.15 -1.04 14.08
N LEU A 215 10.20 -1.61 12.86
CA LEU A 215 10.37 -3.04 12.61
C LEU A 215 11.45 -3.26 11.54
N ASP A 216 12.12 -4.40 11.57
CA ASP A 216 13.22 -4.69 10.65
C ASP A 216 13.00 -5.94 9.78
N PHE A 217 11.91 -6.67 9.98
CA PHE A 217 11.66 -7.96 9.31
C PHE A 217 11.62 -7.84 7.78
N ALA A 218 11.02 -6.77 7.26
CA ALA A 218 11.05 -6.48 5.82
C ALA A 218 12.47 -6.31 5.29
N ARG A 219 13.34 -5.61 6.04
CA ARG A 219 14.76 -5.42 5.69
C ARG A 219 15.55 -6.71 5.78
N ARG A 220 15.30 -7.54 6.79
CA ARG A 220 15.89 -8.88 6.92
C ARG A 220 15.56 -9.76 5.73
N TYR A 221 14.28 -9.74 5.28
CA TYR A 221 13.86 -10.49 4.10
C TYR A 221 14.62 -10.04 2.84
N VAL A 222 14.69 -8.76 2.54
CA VAL A 222 15.38 -8.27 1.34
C VAL A 222 16.90 -8.42 1.43
N ALA A 223 17.45 -8.55 2.63
CA ALA A 223 18.85 -8.93 2.88
C ALA A 223 19.12 -10.43 2.63
N GLY A 224 18.09 -11.23 2.32
CA GLY A 224 18.21 -12.64 1.93
C GLY A 224 17.78 -13.65 2.99
N GLU A 225 17.22 -13.22 4.13
CA GLU A 225 16.71 -14.15 5.13
C GLU A 225 15.38 -14.79 4.67
N PRO A 226 15.23 -16.13 4.76
CA PRO A 226 14.00 -16.78 4.31
C PRO A 226 12.78 -16.38 5.15
N VAL A 227 11.61 -16.24 4.51
CA VAL A 227 10.35 -15.88 5.18
C VAL A 227 10.06 -16.77 6.39
N ARG A 228 10.26 -18.10 6.24
CA ARG A 228 10.02 -19.05 7.34
C ARG A 228 10.94 -18.82 8.53
N SER A 229 12.22 -18.47 8.28
CA SER A 229 13.16 -18.12 9.35
C SER A 229 12.67 -16.90 10.11
N ILE A 230 12.30 -15.84 9.41
CA ILE A 230 11.78 -14.60 9.99
C ILE A 230 10.51 -14.87 10.81
N LYS A 231 9.51 -15.54 10.24
CA LYS A 231 8.22 -15.78 10.89
C LYS A 231 8.29 -16.78 12.07
N SER A 232 9.35 -17.60 12.16
CA SER A 232 9.61 -18.48 13.29
C SER A 232 10.55 -17.90 14.34
N ASP A 233 11.10 -16.70 14.09
CA ASP A 233 11.96 -15.99 15.04
C ASP A 233 11.15 -15.61 16.30
N PRO A 234 11.66 -15.90 17.52
CA PRO A 234 11.01 -15.47 18.76
C PRO A 234 10.66 -13.98 18.80
N LEU A 235 11.52 -13.11 18.26
CA LEU A 235 11.26 -11.67 18.20
C LEU A 235 10.07 -11.34 17.28
N PHE A 236 9.93 -12.04 16.14
CA PHE A 236 8.76 -11.85 15.27
C PHE A 236 7.47 -12.25 15.99
N ILE A 237 7.50 -13.39 16.67
CA ILE A 237 6.35 -13.90 17.44
C ILE A 237 6.00 -12.92 18.56
N GLU A 238 6.99 -12.42 19.31
CA GLU A 238 6.81 -11.44 20.37
C GLU A 238 6.16 -10.15 19.83
N GLN A 239 6.68 -9.59 18.74
CA GLN A 239 6.13 -8.38 18.15
C GLN A 239 4.70 -8.60 17.62
N ARG A 240 4.43 -9.74 17.00
CA ARG A 240 3.07 -10.09 16.54
C ARG A 240 2.08 -10.19 17.71
N GLU A 241 2.45 -10.87 18.79
CA GLU A 241 1.61 -11.01 20.00
C GLU A 241 1.42 -9.65 20.71
N TYR A 242 2.48 -8.82 20.74
CA TYR A 242 2.37 -7.48 21.26
C TYR A 242 1.35 -6.65 20.47
N VAL A 243 1.46 -6.60 19.14
CA VAL A 243 0.53 -5.88 18.29
C VAL A 243 -0.89 -6.44 18.43
N LEU A 244 -1.04 -7.76 18.52
CA LEU A 244 -2.32 -8.43 18.73
C LEU A 244 -2.97 -7.95 20.04
N SER A 245 -2.24 -7.97 21.15
CA SER A 245 -2.76 -7.51 22.46
C SER A 245 -3.18 -6.06 22.40
N ARG A 246 -2.39 -5.18 21.78
CA ARG A 246 -2.73 -3.75 21.64
C ARG A 246 -4.02 -3.54 20.83
N VAL A 247 -4.23 -4.30 19.76
CA VAL A 247 -5.49 -4.23 18.97
C VAL A 247 -6.69 -4.71 19.76
N PHE A 248 -6.55 -5.76 20.60
CA PHE A 248 -7.65 -6.25 21.45
C PHE A 248 -8.01 -5.28 22.58
N GLU A 249 -7.01 -4.76 23.32
CA GLU A 249 -7.22 -3.74 24.36
C GLU A 249 -8.03 -2.55 23.83
N GLN A 250 -7.76 -2.12 22.61
CA GLN A 250 -8.48 -1.03 21.97
C GLN A 250 -9.96 -1.38 21.69
N ARG A 251 -10.25 -2.62 21.29
CA ARG A 251 -11.64 -3.05 21.05
C ARG A 251 -12.46 -3.07 22.33
N GLU A 252 -11.88 -3.53 23.44
CA GLU A 252 -12.53 -3.57 24.75
C GLU A 252 -12.77 -2.16 25.32
N ALA A 253 -11.84 -1.25 25.12
CA ALA A 253 -11.95 0.13 25.60
C ALA A 253 -13.03 0.97 24.89
N PHE A 254 -13.47 0.56 23.69
CA PHE A 254 -14.45 1.27 22.86
C PHE A 254 -15.77 0.49 22.66
N SER A 255 -15.95 -0.68 23.31
CA SER A 255 -17.21 -1.43 23.38
C SER A 255 -17.98 -1.13 24.65
#